data_5760e3afd89e4b61df22020c3b603fba
#
_entry.id   5760e3afd89e4b61df22020c3b603fba
#
_cell.length_a   1.000
_cell.length_b   1.000
_cell.length_c   1.000
_cell.angle_alpha   90.00
_cell.angle_beta   90.00
_cell.angle_gamma   90.00
#
_symmetry.space_group_name_H-M   'P 1'
#
loop_
_entity.id
_entity.type
_entity.pdbx_description
1 polymer ?
#
loop_
_entity_poly.entity_id
_entity_poly.type
_entity_poly.pdbx_seq_one_letter_code
_entity_poly.pdbx_strand_id
1 'polypeptide(L)'
;VNGLVGSEMCIRDRPSTDATDENAQLRRLAADGLANRLAALGKKPNSYFHGSAEQQKIYTDRLDEELDIIINMGFPGYFLIVSDFIKWAKAQQIPVGPGRGSGAGSLVAWALLITDLDPIRWGLLFERFLNPERVSMPDFDIDFCQERREEVIRYVQEKYGPDRVAQIITFGTLQARAALRDVGRVLDMPYGMVDRIAKLVPNNPANPSTIEQALASEEELRKLRDTDEQVEHLVLSLI
;
A
#
# COMPACT_ATOMS: atom_id res chain seq x y z
N VAL A 1 5.23 -1.25 -1.87
CA VAL A 1 4.81 -2.65 -1.86
C VAL A 1 3.32 -2.66 -1.67
N ASN A 2 2.60 -2.93 -2.75
CA ASN A 2 1.15 -2.78 -2.81
C ASN A 2 0.46 -3.85 -1.97
N GLY A 3 -0.53 -3.41 -1.20
CA GLY A 3 -1.22 -4.18 -0.20
C GLY A 3 -1.91 -5.43 -0.73
N LEU A 4 -2.12 -6.36 0.17
CA LEU A 4 -3.10 -7.42 0.05
C LEU A 4 -4.49 -6.75 0.09
N VAL A 5 -5.02 -6.39 -1.06
CA VAL A 5 -6.37 -5.84 -1.13
C VAL A 5 -7.28 -6.94 -1.66
N GLY A 6 -8.16 -7.39 -0.80
CA GLY A 6 -9.36 -8.06 -1.27
C GLY A 6 -10.23 -7.06 -2.03
N SER A 7 -10.78 -7.48 -3.15
CA SER A 7 -11.90 -6.79 -3.79
C SER A 7 -13.07 -6.64 -2.79
N GLU A 8 -14.07 -5.82 -3.09
CA GLU A 8 -15.32 -5.70 -2.29
C GLU A 8 -15.91 -7.04 -1.83
N MET A 9 -15.65 -8.13 -2.56
CA MET A 9 -16.07 -9.48 -2.21
C MET A 9 -15.42 -10.02 -0.91
N CYS A 10 -14.20 -9.66 -0.57
CA CYS A 10 -13.54 -10.14 0.65
C CYS A 10 -14.18 -9.62 1.93
N ILE A 11 -14.86 -8.50 1.87
CA ILE A 11 -15.54 -7.88 3.02
C ILE A 11 -16.91 -8.51 3.25
N ARG A 12 -17.61 -8.92 2.18
CA ARG A 12 -18.99 -9.42 2.23
C ARG A 12 -19.13 -10.91 2.54
N ASP A 13 -18.11 -11.70 2.28
CA ASP A 13 -18.20 -13.17 2.33
C ASP A 13 -17.37 -13.82 3.44
N ARG A 14 -17.23 -13.16 4.58
CA ARG A 14 -16.74 -13.84 5.77
C ARG A 14 -17.72 -14.95 6.13
N PRO A 15 -17.34 -16.25 6.22
CA PRO A 15 -18.28 -17.29 6.60
C PRO A 15 -18.83 -16.99 7.99
N SER A 16 -20.13 -16.78 8.08
CA SER A 16 -20.97 -16.87 9.28
C SER A 16 -20.66 -15.97 10.48
N THR A 17 -20.63 -14.64 10.30
CA THR A 17 -21.00 -13.76 11.41
C THR A 17 -21.99 -12.74 10.88
N ASP A 18 -23.14 -12.58 11.55
CA ASP A 18 -24.06 -11.49 11.27
C ASP A 18 -23.33 -10.14 11.39
N ALA A 19 -23.65 -9.19 10.51
CA ALA A 19 -23.05 -7.84 10.55
C ALA A 19 -23.15 -7.19 11.95
N THR A 20 -24.16 -7.55 12.74
CA THR A 20 -24.32 -7.18 14.15
C THR A 20 -23.24 -7.75 15.05
N ASP A 21 -22.75 -8.96 14.78
CA ASP A 21 -21.68 -9.59 15.54
C ASP A 21 -20.33 -8.95 15.21
N GLU A 22 -20.04 -8.61 13.95
CA GLU A 22 -18.80 -7.93 13.55
C GLU A 22 -18.70 -6.53 14.18
N ASN A 23 -19.78 -5.78 14.21
CA ASN A 23 -19.81 -4.46 14.84
C ASN A 23 -19.51 -4.55 16.34
N ALA A 24 -20.17 -5.47 17.04
CA ALA A 24 -19.93 -5.70 18.46
C ALA A 24 -18.50 -6.20 18.72
N GLN A 25 -18.00 -7.09 17.88
CA GLN A 25 -16.64 -7.61 17.96
C GLN A 25 -15.61 -6.50 17.77
N LEU A 26 -15.80 -5.64 16.76
CA LEU A 26 -14.90 -4.51 16.49
C LEU A 26 -14.85 -3.57 17.70
N ARG A 27 -16.01 -3.14 18.22
CA ARG A 27 -16.10 -2.25 19.40
C ARG A 27 -15.35 -2.84 20.60
N ARG A 28 -15.62 -4.10 20.91
CA ARG A 28 -14.98 -4.79 22.04
C ARG A 28 -13.47 -4.87 21.86
N LEU A 29 -12.97 -5.33 20.72
CA LEU A 29 -11.55 -5.49 20.47
C LEU A 29 -10.82 -4.14 20.43
N ALA A 30 -11.46 -3.09 19.91
CA ALA A 30 -10.89 -1.74 19.89
C ALA A 30 -10.80 -1.14 21.30
N ALA A 31 -11.86 -1.30 22.12
CA ALA A 31 -11.86 -0.85 23.52
C ALA A 31 -10.78 -1.56 24.35
N ASP A 32 -10.72 -2.90 24.28
CA ASP A 32 -9.70 -3.71 24.96
C ASP A 32 -8.29 -3.33 24.48
N GLY A 33 -8.13 -3.13 23.18
CA GLY A 33 -6.86 -2.73 22.58
C GLY A 33 -6.41 -1.35 23.02
N LEU A 34 -7.32 -0.37 23.06
CA LEU A 34 -7.02 0.98 23.55
C LEU A 34 -6.59 0.93 25.01
N ALA A 35 -7.33 0.22 25.88
CA ALA A 35 -6.99 0.08 27.29
C ALA A 35 -5.56 -0.50 27.47
N ASN A 36 -5.20 -1.52 26.67
CA ASN A 36 -3.88 -2.13 26.70
C ASN A 36 -2.77 -1.15 26.23
N ARG A 37 -3.02 -0.38 25.15
CA ARG A 37 -2.09 0.63 24.65
C ARG A 37 -1.84 1.72 25.68
N LEU A 38 -2.91 2.28 26.29
CA LEU A 38 -2.80 3.33 27.30
C LEU A 38 -2.10 2.82 28.57
N ALA A 39 -2.40 1.60 29.01
CA ALA A 39 -1.70 0.99 30.14
C ALA A 39 -0.20 0.78 29.87
N ALA A 40 0.16 0.40 28.66
CA ALA A 40 1.56 0.27 28.25
C ALA A 40 2.29 1.62 28.18
N LEU A 41 1.61 2.67 27.69
CA LEU A 41 2.14 4.03 27.67
C LEU A 41 2.37 4.57 29.09
N GLY A 42 1.41 4.39 30.00
CA GLY A 42 1.51 4.85 31.38
C GLY A 42 2.66 4.20 32.19
N LYS A 43 3.16 3.05 31.76
CA LYS A 43 4.31 2.37 32.38
C LYS A 43 5.67 2.86 31.88
N LYS A 44 5.72 3.61 30.77
CA LYS A 44 6.99 4.07 30.19
C LYS A 44 7.52 5.27 30.98
N PRO A 45 8.79 5.29 31.35
CA PRO A 45 9.42 6.49 31.90
C PRO A 45 9.37 7.62 30.87
N ASN A 46 9.05 8.81 31.29
CA ASN A 46 8.91 10.00 30.43
C ASN A 46 7.81 9.86 29.34
N SER A 47 6.74 9.12 29.65
CA SER A 47 5.59 9.03 28.76
C SER A 47 4.89 10.39 28.61
N TYR A 48 4.42 10.69 27.41
CA TYR A 48 3.53 11.83 27.15
C TYR A 48 2.11 11.59 27.67
N PHE A 49 1.75 10.34 27.94
CA PHE A 49 0.47 9.93 28.52
C PHE A 49 0.62 9.75 30.04
N HIS A 50 -0.06 10.58 30.81
CA HIS A 50 0.00 10.61 32.28
C HIS A 50 -1.21 9.96 32.94
N GLY A 51 -2.16 9.47 32.13
CA GLY A 51 -3.34 8.73 32.65
C GLY A 51 -4.38 9.61 33.35
N SER A 52 -4.37 10.93 33.14
CA SER A 52 -5.42 11.79 33.66
C SER A 52 -6.78 11.46 33.03
N ALA A 53 -7.85 11.69 33.78
CA ALA A 53 -9.23 11.45 33.28
C ALA A 53 -9.51 12.25 31.99
N GLU A 54 -8.99 13.44 31.88
CA GLU A 54 -9.11 14.27 30.69
C GLU A 54 -8.38 13.69 29.49
N GLN A 55 -7.14 13.21 29.67
CA GLN A 55 -6.42 12.52 28.58
C GLN A 55 -7.14 11.24 28.15
N GLN A 56 -7.58 10.41 29.11
CA GLN A 56 -8.34 9.19 28.81
C GLN A 56 -9.60 9.51 28.02
N LYS A 57 -10.32 10.58 28.39
CA LYS A 57 -11.52 11.00 27.69
C LYS A 57 -11.25 11.37 26.23
N ILE A 58 -10.16 12.06 25.91
CA ILE A 58 -9.78 12.41 24.53
C ILE A 58 -9.65 11.13 23.68
N TYR A 59 -9.01 10.09 24.22
CA TYR A 59 -8.85 8.83 23.51
C TYR A 59 -10.15 8.06 23.33
N THR A 60 -11.00 8.02 24.38
CA THR A 60 -12.28 7.31 24.30
C THR A 60 -13.26 8.00 23.36
N ASP A 61 -13.39 9.32 23.44
CA ASP A 61 -14.28 10.10 22.56
C ASP A 61 -13.87 9.90 21.09
N ARG A 62 -12.58 10.00 20.78
CA ARG A 62 -12.05 9.77 19.42
C ARG A 62 -12.26 8.32 18.95
N LEU A 63 -12.09 7.33 19.84
CA LEU A 63 -12.33 5.93 19.50
C LEU A 63 -13.79 5.70 19.11
N ASP A 64 -14.72 6.25 19.88
CA ASP A 64 -16.16 6.10 19.64
C ASP A 64 -16.58 6.77 18.32
N GLU A 65 -16.08 7.98 18.05
CA GLU A 65 -16.31 8.67 16.77
C GLU A 65 -15.82 7.85 15.57
N GLU A 66 -14.60 7.34 15.62
CA GLU A 66 -14.05 6.53 14.53
C GLU A 66 -14.83 5.22 14.34
N LEU A 67 -15.19 4.54 15.45
CA LEU A 67 -15.99 3.31 15.40
C LEU A 67 -17.35 3.55 14.76
N ASP A 68 -18.03 4.66 15.10
CA ASP A 68 -19.31 5.00 14.48
C ASP A 68 -19.17 5.22 12.97
N ILE A 69 -18.14 5.93 12.53
CA ILE A 69 -17.88 6.16 11.10
C ILE A 69 -17.57 4.82 10.40
N ILE A 70 -16.66 4.00 10.94
CA ILE A 70 -16.27 2.72 10.36
C ILE A 70 -17.47 1.79 10.20
N ILE A 71 -18.33 1.71 11.24
CA ILE A 71 -19.53 0.86 11.24
C ILE A 71 -20.55 1.37 10.24
N ASN A 72 -20.84 2.67 10.24
CA ASN A 72 -21.81 3.28 9.33
C ASN A 72 -21.40 3.16 7.86
N MET A 73 -20.09 3.18 7.57
CA MET A 73 -19.55 2.97 6.24
C MET A 73 -19.45 1.49 5.84
N GLY A 74 -19.73 0.54 6.75
CA GLY A 74 -19.76 -0.90 6.47
C GLY A 74 -18.39 -1.58 6.41
N PHE A 75 -17.36 -1.04 7.09
CA PHE A 75 -15.99 -1.56 7.09
C PHE A 75 -15.51 -2.31 8.35
N PRO A 76 -16.37 -2.77 9.29
CA PRO A 76 -15.91 -3.51 10.48
C PRO A 76 -15.10 -4.75 10.13
N GLY A 77 -15.60 -5.55 9.18
CA GLY A 77 -14.93 -6.77 8.74
C GLY A 77 -13.54 -6.52 8.15
N TYR A 78 -13.37 -5.42 7.42
CA TYR A 78 -12.08 -5.03 6.86
C TYR A 78 -11.04 -4.77 7.96
N PHE A 79 -11.37 -3.98 8.98
CA PHE A 79 -10.48 -3.73 10.12
C PHE A 79 -10.15 -5.02 10.90
N LEU A 80 -11.12 -5.90 11.08
CA LEU A 80 -10.93 -7.17 11.77
C LEU A 80 -9.98 -8.10 11.01
N ILE A 81 -10.14 -8.21 9.68
CA ILE A 81 -9.27 -9.02 8.82
C ILE A 81 -7.84 -8.48 8.85
N VAL A 82 -7.66 -7.17 8.68
CA VAL A 82 -6.34 -6.54 8.70
C VAL A 82 -5.64 -6.73 10.04
N SER A 83 -6.36 -6.52 11.14
CA SER A 83 -5.83 -6.77 12.48
C SER A 83 -5.42 -8.22 12.69
N ASP A 84 -6.19 -9.16 12.16
CA ASP A 84 -5.95 -10.59 12.29
C ASP A 84 -4.62 -11.02 11.68
N PHE A 85 -4.40 -10.73 10.39
CA PHE A 85 -3.17 -11.19 9.75
C PHE A 85 -1.91 -10.42 10.23
N ILE A 86 -2.05 -9.17 10.68
CA ILE A 86 -0.94 -8.44 11.30
C ILE A 86 -0.57 -9.07 12.64
N LYS A 87 -1.57 -9.39 13.48
CA LYS A 87 -1.33 -10.08 14.75
C LYS A 87 -0.71 -11.45 14.54
N TRP A 88 -1.18 -12.19 13.53
CA TRP A 88 -0.59 -13.47 13.17
C TRP A 88 0.87 -13.30 12.74
N ALA A 89 1.18 -12.35 11.87
CA ALA A 89 2.55 -12.09 11.44
C ALA A 89 3.46 -11.72 12.63
N LYS A 90 3.00 -10.82 13.51
CA LYS A 90 3.74 -10.46 14.74
C LYS A 90 3.95 -11.67 15.66
N ALA A 91 2.96 -12.57 15.80
CA ALA A 91 3.07 -13.80 16.59
C ALA A 91 4.08 -14.79 15.99
N GLN A 92 4.22 -14.83 14.65
CA GLN A 92 5.25 -15.60 13.95
C GLN A 92 6.62 -14.89 13.91
N GLN A 93 6.76 -13.78 14.64
CA GLN A 93 7.98 -12.96 14.62
C GLN A 93 8.39 -12.46 13.23
N ILE A 94 7.41 -12.26 12.35
CA ILE A 94 7.61 -11.60 11.07
C ILE A 94 7.59 -10.09 11.32
N PRO A 95 8.66 -9.35 10.97
CA PRO A 95 8.69 -7.91 11.10
C PRO A 95 7.57 -7.23 10.29
N VAL A 96 6.83 -6.36 10.97
CA VAL A 96 5.76 -5.54 10.37
C VAL A 96 6.10 -4.08 10.62
N GLY A 97 5.99 -3.25 9.60
CA GLY A 97 6.20 -1.81 9.71
C GLY A 97 5.19 -1.12 10.64
N PRO A 98 5.51 0.07 11.16
CA PRO A 98 4.66 0.78 12.13
C PRO A 98 3.37 1.34 11.52
N GLY A 99 3.17 1.20 10.24
CA GLY A 99 2.11 1.81 9.48
C GLY A 99 2.57 3.09 8.77
N ARG A 100 1.94 3.37 7.63
CA ARG A 100 2.18 4.55 6.79
C ARG A 100 0.89 4.97 6.07
N GLY A 101 0.97 6.04 5.29
CA GLY A 101 -0.18 6.55 4.55
C GLY A 101 -1.28 7.10 5.46
N SER A 102 -2.49 7.17 4.96
CA SER A 102 -3.64 7.74 5.67
C SER A 102 -4.13 6.87 6.84
N GLY A 103 -3.95 5.56 6.75
CA GLY A 103 -4.36 4.60 7.81
C GLY A 103 -3.68 4.83 9.16
N ALA A 104 -2.49 5.48 9.17
CA ALA A 104 -1.82 5.89 10.40
C ALA A 104 -2.63 6.92 11.22
N GLY A 105 -3.61 7.60 10.61
CA GLY A 105 -4.50 8.55 11.26
C GLY A 105 -5.63 7.92 12.09
N SER A 106 -5.83 6.59 12.03
CA SER A 106 -6.90 5.90 12.74
C SER A 106 -6.46 5.43 14.12
N LEU A 107 -7.20 5.88 15.14
CA LEU A 107 -7.05 5.42 16.53
C LEU A 107 -7.53 3.97 16.68
N VAL A 108 -8.59 3.59 15.98
CA VAL A 108 -9.08 2.19 15.94
C VAL A 108 -8.00 1.28 15.36
N ALA A 109 -7.31 1.68 14.28
CA ALA A 109 -6.20 0.91 13.74
C ALA A 109 -5.03 0.76 14.73
N TRP A 110 -4.71 1.82 15.47
CA TRP A 110 -3.70 1.77 16.52
C TRP A 110 -4.10 0.86 17.69
N ALA A 111 -5.34 0.95 18.15
CA ALA A 111 -5.89 0.06 19.19
C ALA A 111 -5.86 -1.41 18.76
N LEU A 112 -6.22 -1.69 17.52
CA LEU A 112 -6.23 -3.05 16.96
C LEU A 112 -4.86 -3.62 16.60
N LEU A 113 -3.76 -2.91 16.87
CA LEU A 113 -2.38 -3.28 16.54
C LEU A 113 -2.08 -3.32 15.02
N ILE A 114 -2.92 -2.67 14.21
CA ILE A 114 -2.69 -2.50 12.78
C ILE A 114 -1.53 -1.52 12.56
N THR A 115 -1.56 -0.38 13.28
CA THR A 115 -0.48 0.61 13.28
C THR A 115 0.18 0.71 14.65
N ASP A 116 1.41 1.22 14.70
CA ASP A 116 2.15 1.43 15.95
C ASP A 116 2.40 2.92 16.23
N LEU A 117 1.79 3.81 15.42
CA LEU A 117 1.82 5.26 15.59
C LEU A 117 0.56 5.72 16.31
N ASP A 118 0.72 6.47 17.40
CA ASP A 118 -0.40 7.10 18.11
C ASP A 118 -0.88 8.34 17.37
N PRO A 119 -2.08 8.31 16.75
CA PRO A 119 -2.53 9.43 15.92
C PRO A 119 -2.84 10.69 16.73
N ILE A 120 -3.22 10.58 18.00
CA ILE A 120 -3.50 11.73 18.87
C ILE A 120 -2.21 12.46 19.21
N ARG A 121 -1.18 11.73 19.58
CA ARG A 121 0.14 12.31 19.85
C ARG A 121 0.69 13.13 18.69
N TRP A 122 0.48 12.64 17.46
CA TRP A 122 1.05 13.25 16.26
C TRP A 122 0.07 14.15 15.51
N GLY A 123 -1.13 14.38 16.05
CA GLY A 123 -2.15 15.23 15.43
C GLY A 123 -2.60 14.72 14.06
N LEU A 124 -2.64 13.40 13.85
CA LEU A 124 -3.05 12.80 12.59
C LEU A 124 -4.57 12.79 12.47
N LEU A 125 -5.04 13.12 11.26
CA LEU A 125 -6.46 13.26 10.98
C LEU A 125 -7.04 11.96 10.43
N PHE A 126 -8.12 11.48 11.06
CA PHE A 126 -8.86 10.29 10.61
C PHE A 126 -9.62 10.52 9.29
N GLU A 127 -10.09 11.73 9.08
CA GLU A 127 -10.86 12.14 7.88
C GLU A 127 -10.06 12.02 6.59
N ARG A 128 -8.74 11.94 6.69
CA ARG A 128 -7.85 11.64 5.54
C ARG A 128 -7.87 10.17 5.16
N PHE A 129 -8.23 9.30 6.09
CA PHE A 129 -8.30 7.85 5.89
C PHE A 129 -9.73 7.43 5.52
N LEU A 130 -10.72 7.80 6.34
CA LEU A 130 -12.14 7.57 6.08
C LEU A 130 -12.91 8.87 6.22
N ASN A 131 -13.67 9.22 5.19
CA ASN A 131 -14.55 10.38 5.18
C ASN A 131 -15.91 9.97 4.61
N PRO A 132 -17.01 10.08 5.37
CA PRO A 132 -18.37 9.79 4.88
C PRO A 132 -18.77 10.58 3.63
N GLU A 133 -18.21 11.79 3.44
CA GLU A 133 -18.45 12.63 2.24
C GLU A 133 -17.70 12.13 1.00
N ARG A 134 -16.70 11.28 1.19
CA ARG A 134 -15.88 10.68 0.12
C ARG A 134 -16.12 9.18 0.09
N VAL A 135 -16.91 8.72 -0.86
CA VAL A 135 -17.14 7.28 -1.07
C VAL A 135 -15.87 6.66 -1.67
N SER A 136 -14.88 6.38 -0.80
CA SER A 136 -13.68 5.63 -1.16
C SER A 136 -13.47 4.50 -0.15
N MET A 137 -13.06 3.32 -0.64
CA MET A 137 -12.69 2.24 0.26
C MET A 137 -11.44 2.62 1.06
N PRO A 138 -11.36 2.22 2.36
CA PRO A 138 -10.15 2.38 3.13
C PRO A 138 -9.03 1.50 2.56
N ASP A 139 -7.81 2.03 2.55
CA ASP A 139 -6.62 1.32 2.11
C ASP A 139 -5.53 1.41 3.18
N PHE A 140 -5.13 0.24 3.72
CA PHE A 140 -4.01 0.15 4.65
C PHE A 140 -2.73 -0.22 3.91
N ASP A 141 -1.77 0.67 3.94
CA ASP A 141 -0.40 0.43 3.50
C ASP A 141 0.39 -0.31 4.60
N ILE A 142 0.67 -1.60 4.39
CA ILE A 142 1.34 -2.45 5.38
C ILE A 142 2.64 -2.98 4.80
N ASP A 143 3.75 -2.72 5.50
CA ASP A 143 5.06 -3.19 5.11
C ASP A 143 5.41 -4.46 5.91
N PHE A 144 5.67 -5.56 5.20
CA PHE A 144 6.17 -6.80 5.77
C PHE A 144 7.64 -7.05 5.40
N CYS A 145 8.33 -7.86 6.19
CA CYS A 145 9.64 -8.39 5.85
C CYS A 145 9.60 -9.00 4.43
N GLN A 146 10.50 -8.55 3.56
CA GLN A 146 10.54 -8.97 2.16
C GLN A 146 10.69 -10.49 2.01
N GLU A 147 11.54 -11.11 2.83
CA GLU A 147 11.82 -12.55 2.77
C GLU A 147 10.64 -13.42 3.23
N ARG A 148 9.83 -12.90 4.18
CA ARG A 148 8.77 -13.69 4.82
C ARG A 148 7.35 -13.21 4.47
N ARG A 149 7.21 -12.25 3.55
CA ARG A 149 5.90 -11.75 3.10
C ARG A 149 4.99 -12.84 2.56
N GLU A 150 5.56 -13.81 1.84
CA GLU A 150 4.83 -14.93 1.26
C GLU A 150 4.15 -15.83 2.30
N GLU A 151 4.71 -15.92 3.51
CA GLU A 151 4.08 -16.65 4.62
C GLU A 151 2.78 -15.97 5.06
N VAL A 152 2.76 -14.65 5.11
CA VAL A 152 1.56 -13.87 5.46
C VAL A 152 0.49 -14.03 4.37
N ILE A 153 0.87 -13.94 3.10
CA ILE A 153 -0.04 -14.15 1.96
C ILE A 153 -0.68 -15.53 2.04
N ARG A 154 0.12 -16.57 2.29
CA ARG A 154 -0.37 -17.94 2.43
C ARG A 154 -1.35 -18.08 3.60
N TYR A 155 -1.04 -17.52 4.77
CA TYR A 155 -1.95 -17.52 5.91
C TYR A 155 -3.30 -16.90 5.56
N VAL A 156 -3.30 -15.75 4.87
CA VAL A 156 -4.54 -15.08 4.48
C VAL A 156 -5.32 -15.91 3.47
N GLN A 157 -4.65 -16.53 2.50
CA GLN A 157 -5.27 -17.43 1.52
C GLN A 157 -5.88 -18.68 2.18
N GLU A 158 -5.15 -19.31 3.11
CA GLU A 158 -5.64 -20.49 3.83
C GLU A 158 -6.83 -20.16 4.71
N LYS A 159 -6.84 -18.98 5.35
CA LYS A 159 -7.89 -18.60 6.30
C LYS A 159 -9.14 -18.05 5.62
N TYR A 160 -8.99 -17.26 4.57
CA TYR A 160 -10.09 -16.51 3.95
C TYR A 160 -10.49 -17.05 2.57
N GLY A 161 -9.71 -17.96 2.01
CA GLY A 161 -9.92 -18.58 0.70
C GLY A 161 -8.95 -18.08 -0.37
N PRO A 162 -8.38 -18.97 -1.19
CA PRO A 162 -7.40 -18.61 -2.23
C PRO A 162 -8.01 -17.76 -3.35
N ASP A 163 -9.29 -17.85 -3.58
CA ASP A 163 -10.07 -17.08 -4.55
C ASP A 163 -10.40 -15.64 -4.10
N ARG A 164 -10.12 -15.33 -2.82
CA ARG A 164 -10.38 -14.02 -2.21
C ARG A 164 -9.12 -13.20 -1.94
N VAL A 165 -7.96 -13.76 -2.24
CA VAL A 165 -6.65 -13.14 -2.01
C VAL A 165 -5.84 -13.19 -3.29
N ALA A 166 -5.56 -12.04 -3.88
CA ALA A 166 -4.81 -11.93 -5.12
C ALA A 166 -3.64 -10.95 -4.98
N GLN A 167 -2.58 -11.24 -5.69
CA GLN A 167 -1.52 -10.25 -5.92
C GLN A 167 -1.92 -9.41 -7.13
N ILE A 168 -1.88 -8.08 -6.96
CA ILE A 168 -2.12 -7.17 -8.07
C ILE A 168 -0.89 -7.19 -8.97
N ILE A 169 -1.08 -7.62 -10.23
CA ILE A 169 -0.05 -7.57 -11.24
C ILE A 169 0.05 -6.13 -11.74
N THR A 170 1.21 -5.52 -11.58
CA THR A 170 1.50 -4.24 -12.20
C THR A 170 2.01 -4.50 -13.62
N PHE A 171 1.20 -4.15 -14.62
CA PHE A 171 1.66 -4.12 -16.00
C PHE A 171 2.48 -2.85 -16.20
N GLY A 172 3.78 -3.03 -16.38
CA GLY A 172 4.68 -1.95 -16.74
C GLY A 172 5.25 -2.21 -18.13
N THR A 173 5.24 -1.20 -18.99
CA THR A 173 6.00 -1.21 -20.24
C THR A 173 7.26 -0.36 -20.06
N LEU A 174 8.38 -0.84 -20.58
CA LEU A 174 9.57 -0.03 -20.69
C LEU A 174 9.28 1.13 -21.63
N GLN A 175 9.46 2.36 -21.15
CA GLN A 175 9.39 3.52 -22.03
C GLN A 175 10.54 3.50 -23.03
N ALA A 176 10.34 4.06 -24.23
CA ALA A 176 11.27 4.00 -25.35
C ALA A 176 12.73 4.34 -24.98
N ARG A 177 12.95 5.38 -24.17
CA ARG A 177 14.31 5.76 -23.71
C ARG A 177 14.94 4.70 -22.80
N ALA A 178 14.17 4.07 -21.95
CA ALA A 178 14.65 3.01 -21.06
C ALA A 178 14.93 1.74 -21.87
N ALA A 179 14.00 1.37 -22.75
CA ALA A 179 14.14 0.20 -23.62
C ALA A 179 15.41 0.28 -24.49
N LEU A 180 15.67 1.43 -25.11
CA LEU A 180 16.90 1.65 -25.89
C LEU A 180 18.16 1.44 -25.04
N ARG A 181 18.20 1.96 -23.80
CA ARG A 181 19.36 1.81 -22.93
C ARG A 181 19.56 0.36 -22.47
N ASP A 182 18.49 -0.32 -22.13
CA ASP A 182 18.56 -1.69 -21.60
C ASP A 182 18.91 -2.68 -22.72
N VAL A 183 18.29 -2.59 -23.89
CA VAL A 183 18.61 -3.44 -25.03
C VAL A 183 19.98 -3.11 -25.59
N GLY A 184 20.37 -1.84 -25.70
CA GLY A 184 21.71 -1.44 -26.10
C GLY A 184 22.81 -2.01 -25.19
N ARG A 185 22.52 -2.11 -23.88
CA ARG A 185 23.43 -2.77 -22.90
C ARG A 185 23.52 -4.27 -23.15
N VAL A 186 22.40 -4.92 -23.45
CA VAL A 186 22.36 -6.37 -23.76
C VAL A 186 23.10 -6.67 -25.06
N LEU A 187 23.05 -5.75 -26.03
CA LEU A 187 23.78 -5.85 -27.30
C LEU A 187 25.26 -5.41 -27.20
N ASP A 188 25.76 -5.15 -25.99
CA ASP A 188 27.12 -4.73 -25.69
C ASP A 188 27.57 -3.45 -26.43
N MET A 189 26.62 -2.55 -26.71
CA MET A 189 26.89 -1.26 -27.34
C MET A 189 27.52 -0.26 -26.36
N PRO A 190 28.42 0.63 -26.85
CA PRO A 190 29.01 1.67 -26.00
C PRO A 190 27.94 2.55 -25.35
N TYR A 191 27.99 2.69 -24.00
CA TYR A 191 26.99 3.44 -23.23
C TYR A 191 26.76 4.86 -23.76
N GLY A 192 27.83 5.58 -24.11
CA GLY A 192 27.72 6.95 -24.64
C GLY A 192 26.97 7.04 -25.98
N MET A 193 27.08 6.02 -26.82
CA MET A 193 26.34 5.90 -28.08
C MET A 193 24.86 5.65 -27.81
N VAL A 194 24.54 4.67 -26.96
CA VAL A 194 23.16 4.32 -26.60
C VAL A 194 22.46 5.49 -25.90
N ASP A 195 23.14 6.18 -25.00
CA ASP A 195 22.57 7.34 -24.29
C ASP A 195 22.29 8.51 -25.23
N ARG A 196 23.16 8.72 -26.24
CA ARG A 196 22.93 9.71 -27.30
C ARG A 196 21.69 9.37 -28.11
N ILE A 197 21.54 8.12 -28.54
CA ILE A 197 20.36 7.64 -29.29
C ILE A 197 19.10 7.80 -28.44
N ALA A 198 19.13 7.36 -27.20
CA ALA A 198 17.98 7.46 -26.27
C ALA A 198 17.53 8.91 -26.04
N LYS A 199 18.45 9.88 -26.02
CA LYS A 199 18.14 11.31 -25.87
C LYS A 199 17.42 11.91 -27.07
N LEU A 200 17.53 11.33 -28.27
CA LEU A 200 16.79 11.76 -29.45
C LEU A 200 15.30 11.46 -29.37
N VAL A 201 14.89 10.48 -28.57
CA VAL A 201 13.46 10.18 -28.37
C VAL A 201 12.82 11.30 -27.56
N PRO A 202 11.69 11.90 -28.00
CA PRO A 202 10.98 12.94 -27.25
C PRO A 202 10.55 12.45 -25.85
N ASN A 203 10.74 13.30 -24.84
CA ASN A 203 10.39 12.97 -23.46
C ASN A 203 9.23 13.86 -22.96
N ASN A 204 8.03 13.41 -23.19
CA ASN A 204 6.84 14.03 -22.60
C ASN A 204 6.22 13.07 -21.57
N PRO A 205 6.31 13.34 -20.26
CA PRO A 205 5.77 12.46 -19.23
C PRO A 205 4.25 12.25 -19.34
N ALA A 206 3.52 13.25 -19.87
CA ALA A 206 2.06 13.16 -20.03
C ALA A 206 1.65 12.38 -21.29
N ASN A 207 2.54 12.28 -22.29
CA ASN A 207 2.31 11.51 -23.51
C ASN A 207 3.64 10.93 -24.01
N PRO A 208 4.09 9.79 -23.44
CA PRO A 208 5.35 9.17 -23.80
C PRO A 208 5.29 8.66 -25.23
N SER A 209 6.29 9.03 -26.04
CA SER A 209 6.41 8.59 -27.43
C SER A 209 6.92 7.16 -27.51
N THR A 210 6.36 6.36 -28.43
CA THR A 210 6.92 5.07 -28.82
C THR A 210 8.17 5.26 -29.70
N ILE A 211 8.95 4.20 -29.91
CA ILE A 211 10.13 4.24 -30.79
C ILE A 211 9.71 4.51 -32.24
N GLU A 212 8.60 3.93 -32.69
CA GLU A 212 8.03 4.16 -34.01
C GLU A 212 7.63 5.63 -34.20
N GLN A 213 6.96 6.21 -33.20
CA GLN A 213 6.60 7.64 -33.24
C GLN A 213 7.84 8.54 -33.23
N ALA A 214 8.85 8.20 -32.44
CA ALA A 214 10.10 8.92 -32.43
C ALA A 214 10.83 8.85 -33.78
N LEU A 215 10.85 7.68 -34.43
CA LEU A 215 11.37 7.54 -35.77
C LEU A 215 10.58 8.37 -36.80
N ALA A 216 9.28 8.50 -36.65
CA ALA A 216 8.46 9.30 -37.54
C ALA A 216 8.72 10.81 -37.39
N SER A 217 8.96 11.29 -36.16
CA SER A 217 9.14 12.72 -35.84
C SER A 217 10.59 13.20 -35.94
N GLU A 218 11.56 12.36 -35.56
CA GLU A 218 12.95 12.77 -35.36
C GLU A 218 13.83 12.34 -36.55
N GLU A 219 14.23 13.31 -37.39
CA GLU A 219 15.06 13.06 -38.59
C GLU A 219 16.46 12.54 -38.22
N GLU A 220 17.05 13.02 -37.12
CA GLU A 220 18.36 12.59 -36.67
C GLU A 220 18.37 11.11 -36.24
N LEU A 221 17.31 10.65 -35.57
CA LEU A 221 17.17 9.26 -35.19
C LEU A 221 17.05 8.35 -36.42
N ARG A 222 16.28 8.77 -37.43
CA ARG A 222 16.17 8.06 -38.71
C ARG A 222 17.53 7.97 -39.42
N LYS A 223 18.24 9.08 -39.55
CA LYS A 223 19.57 9.09 -40.18
C LYS A 223 20.54 8.14 -39.48
N LEU A 224 20.55 8.14 -38.13
CA LEU A 224 21.41 7.23 -37.39
C LEU A 224 21.03 5.76 -37.64
N ARG A 225 19.75 5.43 -37.64
CA ARG A 225 19.29 4.08 -37.99
C ARG A 225 19.73 3.67 -39.39
N ASP A 226 19.59 4.55 -40.40
CA ASP A 226 19.83 4.24 -41.80
C ASP A 226 21.34 4.22 -42.18
N THR A 227 22.20 4.77 -41.29
CA THR A 227 23.64 4.88 -41.55
C THR A 227 24.52 4.00 -40.67
N ASP A 228 23.98 3.47 -39.59
CA ASP A 228 24.71 2.68 -38.59
C ASP A 228 23.99 1.34 -38.32
N GLU A 229 24.61 0.26 -38.77
CA GLU A 229 24.06 -1.10 -38.67
C GLU A 229 23.78 -1.54 -37.22
N GLN A 230 24.59 -1.07 -36.24
CA GLN A 230 24.32 -1.36 -34.83
C GLN A 230 23.09 -0.62 -34.31
N VAL A 231 22.88 0.61 -34.77
CA VAL A 231 21.68 1.40 -34.42
C VAL A 231 20.44 0.81 -35.07
N GLU A 232 20.55 0.40 -36.33
CA GLU A 232 19.48 -0.30 -37.06
C GLU A 232 19.05 -1.56 -36.29
N HIS A 233 20.02 -2.40 -35.90
CA HIS A 233 19.76 -3.63 -35.16
C HIS A 233 19.11 -3.35 -33.79
N LEU A 234 19.62 -2.34 -33.05
CA LEU A 234 19.02 -1.91 -31.77
C LEU A 234 17.56 -1.49 -31.95
N VAL A 235 17.29 -0.66 -32.93
CA VAL A 235 15.94 -0.11 -33.18
C VAL A 235 14.98 -1.20 -33.64
N LEU A 236 15.38 -2.06 -34.56
CA LEU A 236 14.56 -3.17 -35.07
C LEU A 236 14.28 -4.24 -34.00
N SER A 237 15.16 -4.39 -33.00
CA SER A 237 14.92 -5.29 -31.87
C SER A 237 13.84 -4.78 -30.89
N LEU A 238 13.35 -3.55 -31.05
CA LEU A 238 12.44 -2.87 -30.15
C LEU A 238 11.10 -2.48 -30.80
N ILE A 239 10.94 -2.71 -32.08
CA ILE A 239 9.70 -2.53 -32.85
C ILE A 239 9.08 -3.90 -33.11
#